data_e441b5b992c29ddc929b41b6b9457299
#
_entry.id   e441b5b992c29ddc929b41b6b9457299
#
_cell.length_a   1.000
_cell.length_b   1.000
_cell.length_c   1.000
_cell.angle_alpha   90.00
_cell.angle_beta   90.00
_cell.angle_gamma   90.00
#
_symmetry.space_group_name_H-M   'P 1'
#
loop_
_entity.id
_entity.type
_entity.pdbx_description
1 polymer ?
#
loop_
_entity_poly.entity_id
_entity_poly.type
_entity_poly.pdbx_seq_one_letter_code
_entity_poly.pdbx_strand_id
1 'polypeptide(L)'
;MIDEASRLGFTPDRMVCTGDVVAYAADASDTVALIRGAVRHVVKGNCEESLGAAAADCGCGFPEGSECSRLSDAWFRHAAGQLNADDGQWMASLPERLILDFDGIRLAVVHGSSGKINRFVFASTGDALKLKAIEEADVDGVVGGHCGLPFTQSISGHLWHNAGAIGMPANDGTPRVWYSIISPIAGGLTIEHRSISYDHATAAHKMRRAGLPEGYASALSSGLWPNCDVLPVQEIRARGQALQEATVVWRAPTDLHSRRRRSKAPIADTLWPKQKSSAVPALDPRKFRLPEVTAAGEARAFVEFAGLKTLWFNTGTLCNIACRNCYIDSGPRKDQLSYLSPDEVSTFLDEIDRSGMGRLEIGFTGGEPFMNPGFFTMLDDVLSRGHDVLVLTNAMRPMQRSKPRLLEVKARYGKRLRLRVSLDHFTPERHEEERGADSFTPTLRGLIWLAESGFNVSVAGRTMWCEPLESQREGYARLFAEHGIDIDANSLERLVLFPEMEPRVDVPEITEKCWDILGSSPQDLMCSQSRMVVKRKGADRPAVLACTLIAYDPQFELGETLRDAARAVWLNHQHCAKFCVLGKSSCSPGAAASATGNNAPLESDKSRFAEADA
;
A
#
# COMPACT_ATOMS: atom_id res chain seq x y z
N MET A 1 21.85 20.35 23.64
CA MET A 1 22.44 19.90 22.34
C MET A 1 23.34 20.95 21.71
N ILE A 2 22.87 22.18 21.46
CA ILE A 2 23.73 23.25 20.87
C ILE A 2 24.94 23.56 21.74
N ASP A 3 24.76 23.70 23.05
CA ASP A 3 25.86 23.94 24.00
C ASP A 3 26.86 22.76 24.02
N GLU A 4 26.35 21.53 23.92
CA GLU A 4 27.19 20.33 23.85
C GLU A 4 28.00 20.29 22.55
N ALA A 5 27.37 20.59 21.42
CA ALA A 5 28.08 20.71 20.14
C ALA A 5 29.17 21.78 20.19
N SER A 6 28.89 22.95 20.78
CA SER A 6 29.87 24.04 20.99
C SER A 6 31.02 23.60 21.91
N ARG A 7 30.71 22.89 23.00
CA ARG A 7 31.70 22.31 23.93
C ARG A 7 32.63 21.32 23.24
N LEU A 8 32.11 20.57 22.28
CA LEU A 8 32.86 19.61 21.47
C LEU A 8 33.60 20.27 20.27
N GLY A 9 33.45 21.59 20.08
CA GLY A 9 34.11 22.34 19.01
C GLY A 9 33.43 22.21 17.64
N PHE A 10 32.17 21.79 17.58
CA PHE A 10 31.41 21.76 16.33
C PHE A 10 30.85 23.16 16.01
N THR A 11 31.06 23.58 14.79
CA THR A 11 30.52 24.83 14.21
C THR A 11 29.17 24.54 13.52
N PRO A 12 28.32 25.56 13.26
CA PRO A 12 27.01 25.39 12.61
C PRO A 12 27.03 24.61 11.29
N ASP A 13 28.10 24.75 10.50
CA ASP A 13 28.30 24.05 9.22
C ASP A 13 28.71 22.57 9.38
N ARG A 14 29.01 22.14 10.60
CA ARG A 14 29.30 20.74 10.94
C ARG A 14 28.18 20.03 11.69
N MET A 15 27.04 20.69 11.85
CA MET A 15 25.84 20.14 12.47
C MET A 15 24.78 19.84 11.42
N VAL A 16 24.12 18.69 11.57
CA VAL A 16 23.05 18.24 10.70
C VAL A 16 21.83 17.88 11.56
N CYS A 17 20.67 18.41 11.18
CA CYS A 17 19.37 18.03 11.75
C CYS A 17 18.59 17.20 10.73
N THR A 18 18.06 16.05 11.17
CA THR A 18 17.31 15.11 10.34
C THR A 18 15.81 15.43 10.24
N GLY A 19 15.38 16.65 10.59
CA GLY A 19 13.98 17.11 10.50
C GLY A 19 13.16 16.90 11.77
N ASP A 20 11.88 17.25 11.69
CA ASP A 20 10.91 17.24 12.79
C ASP A 20 11.34 18.12 13.98
N VAL A 21 11.84 19.33 13.65
CA VAL A 21 12.44 20.29 14.59
C VAL A 21 11.54 20.60 15.79
N VAL A 22 10.23 20.64 15.61
CA VAL A 22 9.27 21.12 16.61
C VAL A 22 8.56 20.00 17.38
N ALA A 23 8.74 18.72 17.03
CA ALA A 23 8.06 17.59 17.66
C ALA A 23 8.74 17.17 18.98
N TYR A 24 8.03 16.95 20.04
CA TYR A 24 6.59 17.06 20.42
C TYR A 24 6.42 18.04 21.59
N ALA A 25 7.39 18.97 21.77
CA ALA A 25 7.53 19.81 22.94
C ALA A 25 6.71 21.11 22.87
N ALA A 26 6.78 21.94 23.94
CA ALA A 26 5.92 23.10 24.09
C ALA A 26 6.43 24.36 23.37
N ASP A 27 7.74 24.46 23.12
CA ASP A 27 8.39 25.71 22.72
C ASP A 27 8.73 25.69 21.20
N ALA A 28 7.74 25.55 20.34
CA ALA A 28 7.95 25.36 18.89
C ALA A 28 8.65 26.58 18.23
N SER A 29 8.18 27.79 18.49
CA SER A 29 8.77 29.02 17.91
C SER A 29 10.21 29.22 18.34
N ASP A 30 10.49 29.08 19.65
CA ASP A 30 11.86 29.25 20.19
C ASP A 30 12.82 28.20 19.61
N THR A 31 12.32 26.95 19.43
CA THR A 31 13.11 25.86 18.83
C THR A 31 13.44 26.14 17.37
N VAL A 32 12.48 26.64 16.59
CA VAL A 32 12.71 27.04 15.19
C VAL A 32 13.75 28.15 15.11
N ALA A 33 13.61 29.21 15.93
CA ALA A 33 14.55 30.31 15.97
C ALA A 33 15.98 29.86 16.33
N LEU A 34 16.11 28.95 17.32
CA LEU A 34 17.37 28.35 17.73
C LEU A 34 18.03 27.53 16.62
N ILE A 35 17.28 26.65 15.98
CA ILE A 35 17.80 25.78 14.92
C ILE A 35 18.21 26.58 13.69
N ARG A 36 17.39 27.56 13.26
CA ARG A 36 17.72 28.45 12.14
C ARG A 36 19.03 29.23 12.37
N GLY A 37 19.34 29.60 13.62
CA GLY A 37 20.56 30.32 13.97
C GLY A 37 21.78 29.44 14.18
N ALA A 38 21.59 28.19 14.65
CA ALA A 38 22.68 27.35 15.16
C ALA A 38 23.02 26.15 14.27
N VAL A 39 22.15 25.72 13.35
CA VAL A 39 22.34 24.51 12.51
C VAL A 39 22.21 24.88 11.04
N ARG A 40 23.29 24.71 10.27
CA ARG A 40 23.27 25.08 8.85
C ARG A 40 22.58 24.06 7.97
N HIS A 41 22.66 22.79 8.31
CA HIS A 41 22.19 21.69 7.50
C HIS A 41 20.97 21.02 8.17
N VAL A 42 19.78 21.35 7.67
CA VAL A 42 18.50 20.81 8.16
C VAL A 42 17.78 20.18 6.98
N VAL A 43 17.39 18.91 7.08
CA VAL A 43 16.46 18.29 6.11
C VAL A 43 15.04 18.47 6.58
N LYS A 44 14.13 18.55 5.62
CA LYS A 44 12.69 18.61 5.87
C LYS A 44 12.20 17.30 6.47
N GLY A 45 11.53 17.36 7.63
CA GLY A 45 10.72 16.27 8.16
C GLY A 45 9.26 16.39 7.72
N ASN A 46 8.43 15.42 8.08
CA ASN A 46 7.00 15.47 7.79
C ASN A 46 6.30 16.62 8.55
N CYS A 47 6.81 16.99 9.73
CA CYS A 47 6.28 18.15 10.45
C CYS A 47 6.56 19.45 9.71
N GLU A 48 7.77 19.66 9.19
CA GLU A 48 8.10 20.84 8.37
C GLU A 48 7.34 20.84 7.05
N GLU A 49 7.12 19.67 6.42
CA GLU A 49 6.30 19.56 5.20
C GLU A 49 4.87 20.02 5.47
N SER A 50 4.26 19.51 6.54
CA SER A 50 2.87 19.82 6.92
C SER A 50 2.70 21.25 7.40
N LEU A 51 3.57 21.76 8.27
CA LEU A 51 3.52 23.14 8.78
C LEU A 51 3.82 24.15 7.68
N GLY A 52 4.80 23.87 6.81
CA GLY A 52 5.14 24.70 5.66
C GLY A 52 4.05 24.76 4.59
N ALA A 53 3.20 23.74 4.51
CA ALA A 53 2.03 23.68 3.63
C ALA A 53 0.73 24.14 4.32
N ALA A 54 0.75 24.54 5.59
CA ALA A 54 -0.41 24.83 6.42
C ALA A 54 -1.43 23.67 6.41
N ALA A 55 -0.95 22.44 6.47
CA ALA A 55 -1.77 21.23 6.49
C ALA A 55 -2.52 21.09 7.83
N ALA A 56 -3.56 20.24 7.84
CA ALA A 56 -4.40 20.03 9.03
C ALA A 56 -3.77 19.11 10.09
N ASP A 57 -2.79 18.29 9.72
CA ASP A 57 -2.14 17.28 10.57
C ASP A 57 -0.63 17.22 10.34
N CYS A 58 0.10 16.50 11.20
CA CYS A 58 1.56 16.44 11.19
C CYS A 58 2.16 15.63 10.01
N GLY A 59 1.37 14.97 9.20
CA GLY A 59 1.87 14.08 8.16
C GLY A 59 2.62 12.84 8.67
N CYS A 60 2.53 12.52 9.97
CA CYS A 60 3.28 11.44 10.60
C CYS A 60 2.90 10.04 10.09
N GLY A 61 1.74 9.91 9.44
CA GLY A 61 1.25 8.64 8.89
C GLY A 61 0.70 7.68 9.93
N PHE A 62 0.31 8.18 11.10
CA PHE A 62 -0.39 7.38 12.10
C PHE A 62 -1.79 6.98 11.60
N PRO A 63 -2.27 5.77 11.97
CA PRO A 63 -3.64 5.38 11.64
C PRO A 63 -4.65 6.40 12.20
N GLU A 64 -5.59 6.83 11.38
CA GLU A 64 -6.63 7.78 11.77
C GLU A 64 -7.45 7.23 12.96
N GLY A 65 -7.64 8.05 14.00
CA GLY A 65 -8.36 7.65 15.21
C GLY A 65 -7.53 6.81 16.21
N SER A 66 -6.27 6.46 15.89
CA SER A 66 -5.35 5.84 16.83
C SER A 66 -5.00 6.79 17.98
N GLU A 67 -4.47 6.26 19.07
CA GLU A 67 -3.98 7.10 20.17
C GLU A 67 -2.84 8.00 19.71
N CYS A 68 -1.92 7.51 18.89
CA CYS A 68 -0.86 8.31 18.28
C CYS A 68 -1.43 9.47 17.46
N SER A 69 -2.45 9.23 16.61
CA SER A 69 -3.10 10.28 15.83
C SER A 69 -3.70 11.38 16.73
N ARG A 70 -4.47 10.99 17.75
CA ARG A 70 -5.09 11.96 18.68
C ARG A 70 -4.07 12.78 19.48
N LEU A 71 -2.99 12.13 19.92
CA LEU A 71 -1.91 12.81 20.65
C LEU A 71 -1.15 13.77 19.73
N SER A 72 -0.85 13.34 18.51
CA SER A 72 -0.15 14.15 17.52
C SER A 72 -0.98 15.33 17.04
N ASP A 73 -2.29 15.19 16.85
CA ASP A 73 -3.18 16.28 16.44
C ASP A 73 -3.24 17.41 17.48
N ALA A 74 -3.27 17.05 18.76
CA ALA A 74 -3.27 18.02 19.84
C ALA A 74 -1.96 18.82 19.89
N TRP A 75 -0.83 18.14 19.79
CA TRP A 75 0.47 18.76 19.75
C TRP A 75 0.68 19.59 18.48
N PHE A 76 0.30 19.06 17.31
CA PHE A 76 0.49 19.74 16.02
C PHE A 76 -0.27 21.07 15.95
N ARG A 77 -1.52 21.11 16.43
CA ARG A 77 -2.28 22.37 16.54
C ARG A 77 -1.62 23.40 17.47
N HIS A 78 -1.02 22.94 18.57
CA HIS A 78 -0.27 23.82 19.48
C HIS A 78 0.96 24.39 18.77
N ALA A 79 1.76 23.55 18.11
CA ALA A 79 2.94 23.99 17.37
C ALA A 79 2.58 24.97 16.24
N ALA A 80 1.56 24.63 15.42
CA ALA A 80 1.07 25.51 14.35
C ALA A 80 0.60 26.87 14.86
N GLY A 81 0.00 26.92 16.05
CA GLY A 81 -0.45 28.17 16.69
C GLY A 81 0.67 29.07 17.20
N GLN A 82 1.89 28.55 17.36
CA GLN A 82 3.07 29.33 17.80
C GLN A 82 3.92 29.87 16.65
N LEU A 83 3.79 29.27 15.46
CA LEU A 83 4.62 29.61 14.30
C LEU A 83 4.02 30.75 13.49
N ASN A 84 4.88 31.60 12.95
CA ASN A 84 4.47 32.67 12.07
C ASN A 84 4.68 32.28 10.58
N ALA A 85 4.28 33.17 9.65
CA ALA A 85 4.36 32.90 8.21
C ALA A 85 5.81 32.74 7.72
N ASP A 86 6.77 33.42 8.33
CA ASP A 86 8.20 33.33 7.98
C ASP A 86 8.79 31.97 8.41
N ASP A 87 8.35 31.43 9.56
CA ASP A 87 8.71 30.08 10.00
C ASP A 87 8.16 29.04 9.05
N GLY A 88 6.90 29.18 8.63
CA GLY A 88 6.29 28.30 7.63
C GLY A 88 7.01 28.33 6.28
N GLN A 89 7.39 29.51 5.79
CA GLN A 89 8.18 29.66 4.56
C GLN A 89 9.57 29.01 4.68
N TRP A 90 10.24 29.20 5.81
CA TRP A 90 11.52 28.53 6.06
C TRP A 90 11.36 27.00 6.04
N MET A 91 10.38 26.44 6.74
CA MET A 91 10.10 25.01 6.74
C MET A 91 9.80 24.48 5.33
N ALA A 92 9.00 25.20 4.55
CA ALA A 92 8.72 24.85 3.16
C ALA A 92 9.97 24.85 2.27
N SER A 93 10.96 25.72 2.57
CA SER A 93 12.20 25.85 1.80
C SER A 93 13.27 24.81 2.12
N LEU A 94 13.11 24.03 3.20
CA LEU A 94 14.09 23.02 3.59
C LEU A 94 14.23 21.92 2.53
N PRO A 95 15.46 21.41 2.30
CA PRO A 95 15.68 20.30 1.36
C PRO A 95 15.13 18.99 1.93
N GLU A 96 14.58 18.14 1.06
CA GLU A 96 14.13 16.79 1.44
C GLU A 96 15.31 15.84 1.69
N ARG A 97 16.48 16.16 1.12
CA ARG A 97 17.70 15.37 1.21
C ARG A 97 18.94 16.25 1.16
N LEU A 98 19.96 15.87 1.94
CA LEU A 98 21.33 16.41 1.84
C LEU A 98 22.29 15.27 1.50
N ILE A 99 23.42 15.59 0.86
CA ILE A 99 24.52 14.65 0.66
C ILE A 99 25.72 15.14 1.48
N LEU A 100 26.19 14.28 2.37
CA LEU A 100 27.45 14.44 3.08
C LEU A 100 28.53 13.67 2.34
N ASP A 101 29.67 14.30 2.06
CA ASP A 101 30.82 13.66 1.44
C ASP A 101 31.99 13.64 2.44
N PHE A 102 32.44 12.43 2.76
CA PHE A 102 33.58 12.17 3.63
C PHE A 102 34.71 11.55 2.80
N ASP A 103 35.49 12.35 2.11
CA ASP A 103 36.61 11.92 1.26
C ASP A 103 36.18 10.87 0.20
N GLY A 104 35.03 11.09 -0.44
CA GLY A 104 34.47 10.23 -1.47
C GLY A 104 33.47 9.17 -0.96
N ILE A 105 33.29 9.05 0.34
CA ILE A 105 32.18 8.29 0.94
C ILE A 105 30.97 9.20 1.03
N ARG A 106 29.92 8.88 0.31
CA ARG A 106 28.72 9.71 0.22
C ARG A 106 27.59 9.13 1.04
N LEU A 107 27.05 9.92 1.97
CA LEU A 107 25.86 9.58 2.75
C LEU A 107 24.71 10.51 2.39
N ALA A 108 23.54 9.97 2.12
CA ALA A 108 22.32 10.75 2.01
C ALA A 108 21.71 10.96 3.41
N VAL A 109 21.47 12.19 3.79
CA VAL A 109 20.66 12.52 4.96
C VAL A 109 19.22 12.70 4.50
N VAL A 110 18.30 11.97 5.11
CA VAL A 110 16.85 12.01 4.84
C VAL A 110 16.09 11.96 6.16
N HIS A 111 14.84 12.42 6.18
CA HIS A 111 14.03 12.29 7.40
C HIS A 111 13.56 10.83 7.61
N GLY A 112 12.76 10.27 6.73
CA GLY A 112 12.30 8.87 6.80
C GLY A 112 13.12 7.94 5.90
N SER A 113 12.85 7.94 4.60
CA SER A 113 13.64 7.20 3.60
C SER A 113 13.67 7.94 2.26
N SER A 114 14.60 7.56 1.37
CA SER A 114 14.57 8.02 -0.02
C SER A 114 13.20 7.67 -0.62
N GLY A 115 12.42 8.66 -1.06
CA GLY A 115 11.10 8.48 -1.67
C GLY A 115 9.89 8.46 -0.73
N LYS A 116 10.07 8.44 0.60
CA LYS A 116 8.94 8.62 1.54
C LYS A 116 9.40 9.28 2.83
N ILE A 117 9.01 10.56 3.04
CA ILE A 117 9.46 11.41 4.14
C ILE A 117 9.05 10.86 5.53
N ASN A 118 7.87 10.30 5.67
CA ASN A 118 7.31 9.78 6.92
C ASN A 118 7.43 8.25 7.05
N ARG A 119 8.43 7.63 6.43
CA ARG A 119 8.65 6.19 6.56
C ARG A 119 9.44 5.87 7.82
N PHE A 120 8.81 5.13 8.73
CA PHE A 120 9.53 4.54 9.85
C PHE A 120 10.50 3.47 9.35
N VAL A 121 11.79 3.64 9.67
CA VAL A 121 12.83 2.65 9.40
C VAL A 121 13.55 2.34 10.72
N PHE A 122 13.34 1.14 11.24
CA PHE A 122 13.90 0.66 12.50
C PHE A 122 15.09 -0.29 12.24
N ALA A 123 15.78 -0.67 13.30
CA ALA A 123 16.85 -1.67 13.20
C ALA A 123 16.31 -2.99 12.62
N SER A 124 15.13 -3.43 13.03
CA SER A 124 14.47 -4.65 12.56
C SER A 124 13.83 -4.55 11.18
N THR A 125 13.78 -3.36 10.56
CA THR A 125 13.28 -3.21 9.19
C THR A 125 14.15 -3.99 8.22
N GLY A 126 13.53 -4.77 7.35
CA GLY A 126 14.23 -5.67 6.42
C GLY A 126 15.26 -4.96 5.53
N ASP A 127 16.39 -5.62 5.31
CA ASP A 127 17.54 -5.10 4.57
C ASP A 127 17.21 -4.66 3.14
N ALA A 128 16.32 -5.37 2.46
CA ALA A 128 15.90 -5.04 1.10
C ALA A 128 15.33 -3.62 0.97
N LEU A 129 14.56 -3.15 1.96
CA LEU A 129 14.01 -1.79 1.97
C LEU A 129 15.13 -0.75 2.13
N LYS A 130 16.06 -1.00 3.04
CA LYS A 130 17.19 -0.12 3.31
C LYS A 130 18.13 -0.05 2.10
N LEU A 131 18.46 -1.21 1.50
CA LEU A 131 19.30 -1.29 0.29
C LEU A 131 18.65 -0.52 -0.87
N LYS A 132 17.36 -0.74 -1.12
CA LYS A 132 16.63 -0.02 -2.16
C LYS A 132 16.71 1.50 -1.98
N ALA A 133 16.54 2.01 -0.76
CA ALA A 133 16.64 3.44 -0.47
C ALA A 133 18.05 3.99 -0.70
N ILE A 134 19.10 3.22 -0.41
CA ILE A 134 20.51 3.57 -0.66
C ILE A 134 20.78 3.59 -2.17
N GLU A 135 20.33 2.60 -2.91
CA GLU A 135 20.46 2.49 -4.37
C GLU A 135 19.73 3.65 -5.08
N GLU A 136 18.48 3.94 -4.69
CA GLU A 136 17.69 5.07 -5.24
C GLU A 136 18.36 6.42 -4.98
N ALA A 137 19.09 6.57 -3.88
CA ALA A 137 19.84 7.78 -3.55
C ALA A 137 21.21 7.86 -4.26
N ASP A 138 21.69 6.78 -4.86
CA ASP A 138 23.03 6.64 -5.46
C ASP A 138 24.15 7.05 -4.49
N VAL A 139 24.17 6.45 -3.30
CA VAL A 139 25.09 6.77 -2.21
C VAL A 139 25.69 5.51 -1.58
N ASP A 140 26.66 5.67 -0.68
CA ASP A 140 27.29 4.57 0.04
C ASP A 140 26.53 4.21 1.32
N GLY A 141 25.67 5.14 1.80
CA GLY A 141 24.81 4.90 2.94
C GLY A 141 23.79 6.01 3.16
N VAL A 142 22.90 5.77 4.12
CA VAL A 142 21.83 6.71 4.51
C VAL A 142 21.91 7.03 5.99
N VAL A 143 21.74 8.31 6.33
CA VAL A 143 21.46 8.82 7.66
C VAL A 143 19.98 9.18 7.71
N GLY A 144 19.17 8.39 8.44
CA GLY A 144 17.74 8.60 8.63
C GLY A 144 17.39 9.28 9.94
N GLY A 145 16.18 9.82 10.01
CA GLY A 145 15.52 10.33 11.21
C GLY A 145 14.21 9.57 11.48
N HIS A 146 13.14 10.31 11.81
CA HIS A 146 11.74 9.92 11.96
C HIS A 146 11.44 8.82 13.00
N CYS A 147 12.16 7.71 13.01
CA CYS A 147 11.88 6.59 13.94
C CYS A 147 12.29 6.87 15.40
N GLY A 148 13.08 7.89 15.66
CA GLY A 148 13.48 8.33 17.00
C GLY A 148 14.41 7.39 17.78
N LEU A 149 14.73 6.19 17.27
CA LEU A 149 15.59 5.21 17.91
C LEU A 149 16.99 5.20 17.29
N PRO A 150 18.07 5.30 18.12
CA PRO A 150 19.43 5.27 17.61
C PRO A 150 19.86 3.87 17.23
N PHE A 151 20.40 3.69 16.00
CA PHE A 151 21.03 2.45 15.57
C PHE A 151 21.93 2.66 14.35
N THR A 152 22.89 1.75 14.15
CA THR A 152 23.76 1.70 12.97
C THR A 152 23.88 0.28 12.47
N GLN A 153 23.73 0.06 11.17
CA GLN A 153 23.84 -1.25 10.53
C GLN A 153 24.69 -1.17 9.25
N SER A 154 25.49 -2.20 9.03
CA SER A 154 26.12 -2.46 7.74
C SER A 154 25.32 -3.52 6.99
N ILE A 155 24.81 -3.18 5.82
CA ILE A 155 23.90 -4.03 5.03
C ILE A 155 24.53 -4.23 3.66
N SER A 156 24.98 -5.43 3.36
CA SER A 156 25.68 -5.75 2.11
C SER A 156 26.82 -4.77 1.78
N GLY A 157 27.51 -4.28 2.83
CA GLY A 157 28.60 -3.31 2.69
C GLY A 157 28.16 -1.83 2.70
N HIS A 158 26.88 -1.53 2.58
CA HIS A 158 26.33 -0.18 2.69
C HIS A 158 25.99 0.19 4.14
N LEU A 159 25.95 1.50 4.44
CA LEU A 159 25.64 2.00 5.77
C LEU A 159 24.17 2.44 5.89
N TRP A 160 23.49 2.01 6.95
CA TRP A 160 22.27 2.65 7.43
C TRP A 160 22.46 3.13 8.87
N HIS A 161 22.21 4.40 9.11
CA HIS A 161 22.39 5.02 10.41
C HIS A 161 21.17 5.86 10.81
N ASN A 162 20.78 5.80 12.07
CA ASN A 162 19.83 6.71 12.70
C ASN A 162 20.44 7.20 14.03
N ALA A 163 20.49 8.53 14.20
CA ALA A 163 21.11 9.13 15.37
C ALA A 163 20.24 9.09 16.64
N GLY A 164 18.97 8.70 16.53
CA GLY A 164 17.95 8.91 17.55
C GLY A 164 17.30 10.28 17.44
N ALA A 165 16.76 10.78 18.53
CA ALA A 165 16.08 12.07 18.61
C ALA A 165 16.49 12.85 19.85
N ILE A 166 16.38 14.18 19.78
CA ILE A 166 16.60 15.09 20.93
C ILE A 166 15.30 15.71 21.45
N GLY A 167 14.18 15.53 20.74
CA GLY A 167 12.85 15.98 21.16
C GLY A 167 12.07 14.96 21.99
N MET A 168 12.48 13.69 21.97
CA MET A 168 11.82 12.59 22.67
C MET A 168 12.86 11.54 23.07
N PRO A 169 12.82 10.96 24.29
CA PRO A 169 13.67 9.83 24.69
C PRO A 169 13.51 8.60 23.80
N ALA A 170 14.52 7.74 23.77
CA ALA A 170 14.59 6.56 22.90
C ALA A 170 13.76 5.35 23.33
N ASN A 171 12.70 5.55 24.12
CA ASN A 171 11.83 4.47 24.65
C ASN A 171 12.58 3.40 25.49
N ASP A 172 13.74 3.78 26.02
CA ASP A 172 14.69 2.91 26.73
C ASP A 172 14.55 2.94 28.27
N GLY A 173 13.51 3.62 28.77
CA GLY A 173 13.28 3.79 30.22
C GLY A 173 14.18 4.84 30.88
N THR A 174 14.89 5.66 30.09
CA THR A 174 15.71 6.76 30.58
C THR A 174 15.30 8.08 29.94
N PRO A 175 15.35 9.22 30.66
CA PRO A 175 14.97 10.53 30.11
C PRO A 175 16.03 11.12 29.16
N ARG A 176 17.13 10.41 28.92
CA ARG A 176 18.18 10.84 28.01
C ARG A 176 17.70 10.89 26.58
N VAL A 177 18.27 11.81 25.82
CA VAL A 177 18.05 11.95 24.38
C VAL A 177 19.34 11.64 23.62
N TRP A 178 19.25 11.35 22.31
CA TRP A 178 20.34 10.75 21.57
C TRP A 178 20.76 11.60 20.37
N TYR A 179 22.07 11.60 20.11
CA TYR A 179 22.70 12.17 18.91
C TYR A 179 23.90 11.31 18.49
N SER A 180 24.48 11.59 17.34
CA SER A 180 25.66 10.87 16.86
C SER A 180 26.73 11.80 16.35
N ILE A 181 28.01 11.35 16.48
CA ILE A 181 29.16 11.98 15.84
C ILE A 181 29.68 11.04 14.76
N ILE A 182 29.75 11.53 13.52
CA ILE A 182 30.29 10.79 12.37
C ILE A 182 31.64 11.41 12.02
N SER A 183 32.69 10.58 12.02
CA SER A 183 34.05 11.01 11.71
C SER A 183 34.69 10.12 10.65
N PRO A 184 35.38 10.70 9.65
CA PRO A 184 36.09 9.92 8.64
C PRO A 184 37.29 9.21 9.24
N ILE A 185 37.54 8.00 8.74
CA ILE A 185 38.75 7.22 8.98
C ILE A 185 39.25 6.66 7.65
N ALA A 186 40.46 6.13 7.61
CA ALA A 186 41.00 5.53 6.38
C ALA A 186 40.06 4.43 5.86
N GLY A 187 39.40 4.68 4.71
CA GLY A 187 38.50 3.74 4.03
C GLY A 187 37.17 3.48 4.76
N GLY A 188 36.69 4.40 5.57
CA GLY A 188 35.43 4.22 6.29
C GLY A 188 35.05 5.39 7.20
N LEU A 189 34.15 5.11 8.13
CA LEU A 189 33.63 6.07 9.09
C LEU A 189 33.61 5.46 10.49
N THR A 190 33.84 6.29 11.52
CA THR A 190 33.41 5.99 12.89
C THR A 190 32.11 6.71 13.17
N ILE A 191 31.17 6.01 13.79
CA ILE A 191 29.88 6.55 14.20
C ILE A 191 29.74 6.33 15.71
N GLU A 192 29.71 7.43 16.45
CA GLU A 192 29.56 7.39 17.90
C GLU A 192 28.12 7.74 18.27
N HIS A 193 27.38 6.78 18.85
CA HIS A 193 26.10 7.04 19.47
C HIS A 193 26.32 7.60 20.87
N ARG A 194 25.85 8.79 21.11
CA ARG A 194 25.97 9.49 22.37
C ARG A 194 24.62 9.93 22.92
N SER A 195 24.52 9.96 24.23
CA SER A 195 23.34 10.43 24.93
C SER A 195 23.62 11.75 25.64
N ILE A 196 22.59 12.53 25.88
CA ILE A 196 22.65 13.77 26.63
C ILE A 196 21.51 13.85 27.63
N SER A 197 21.84 14.26 28.85
CA SER A 197 20.86 14.62 29.88
C SER A 197 20.53 16.10 29.80
N TYR A 198 19.29 16.44 30.04
CA TYR A 198 18.78 17.82 30.00
C TYR A 198 17.71 17.99 31.09
N ASP A 199 17.25 19.22 31.27
CA ASP A 199 16.18 19.52 32.22
C ASP A 199 14.80 19.09 31.65
N HIS A 200 14.61 17.76 31.60
CA HIS A 200 13.37 17.14 31.14
C HIS A 200 12.18 17.46 32.05
N ALA A 201 12.43 17.74 33.35
CA ALA A 201 11.35 18.05 34.28
C ALA A 201 10.71 19.42 33.95
N THR A 202 11.55 20.44 33.69
CA THR A 202 11.06 21.74 33.23
C THR A 202 10.38 21.65 31.87
N ALA A 203 10.91 20.85 30.92
CA ALA A 203 10.28 20.64 29.62
C ALA A 203 8.88 19.97 29.76
N ALA A 204 8.77 18.92 30.56
CA ALA A 204 7.48 18.26 30.85
C ALA A 204 6.49 19.20 31.56
N HIS A 205 6.98 20.05 32.47
CA HIS A 205 6.14 21.06 33.13
C HIS A 205 5.60 22.10 32.16
N LYS A 206 6.43 22.60 31.24
CA LYS A 206 5.98 23.51 30.16
C LYS A 206 4.91 22.88 29.28
N MET A 207 5.08 21.62 28.89
CA MET A 207 4.08 20.88 28.11
C MET A 207 2.72 20.80 28.84
N ARG A 208 2.72 20.46 30.14
CA ARG A 208 1.51 20.41 30.94
C ARG A 208 0.83 21.77 31.06
N ARG A 209 1.62 22.84 31.27
CA ARG A 209 1.08 24.22 31.29
C ARG A 209 0.47 24.66 29.96
N ALA A 210 1.00 24.15 28.85
CA ALA A 210 0.49 24.40 27.51
C ALA A 210 -0.73 23.51 27.17
N GLY A 211 -1.18 22.64 28.08
CA GLY A 211 -2.29 21.74 27.83
C GLY A 211 -2.00 20.63 26.82
N LEU A 212 -0.71 20.32 26.62
CA LEU A 212 -0.28 19.25 25.73
C LEU A 212 -0.58 17.87 26.32
N PRO A 213 -0.67 16.82 25.49
CA PRO A 213 -0.99 15.47 25.96
C PRO A 213 -0.06 14.98 27.07
N GLU A 214 -0.62 14.54 28.19
CA GLU A 214 0.14 14.03 29.33
C GLU A 214 1.06 12.88 28.97
N GLY A 215 0.66 12.02 28.00
CA GLY A 215 1.49 10.92 27.53
C GLY A 215 2.87 11.39 27.03
N TYR A 216 2.93 12.48 26.26
CA TYR A 216 4.20 13.06 25.80
C TYR A 216 4.99 13.72 26.93
N ALA A 217 4.33 14.47 27.82
CA ALA A 217 4.98 15.10 28.95
C ALA A 217 5.58 14.05 29.91
N SER A 218 4.86 12.98 30.17
CA SER A 218 5.33 11.86 31.01
C SER A 218 6.48 11.08 30.35
N ALA A 219 6.46 10.94 29.01
CA ALA A 219 7.54 10.27 28.28
C ALA A 219 8.89 10.95 28.45
N LEU A 220 8.93 12.30 28.53
CA LEU A 220 10.19 13.03 28.78
C LEU A 220 10.85 12.64 30.10
N SER A 221 10.07 12.27 31.11
CA SER A 221 10.59 11.93 32.45
C SER A 221 10.76 10.41 32.64
N SER A 222 9.86 9.60 32.10
CA SER A 222 9.91 8.14 32.23
C SER A 222 10.85 7.48 31.22
N GLY A 223 11.18 8.15 30.13
CA GLY A 223 11.90 7.57 29.01
C GLY A 223 11.10 6.54 28.23
N LEU A 224 9.77 6.46 28.44
CA LEU A 224 8.89 5.49 27.79
C LEU A 224 7.81 6.22 26.98
N TRP A 225 7.69 5.85 25.72
CA TRP A 225 6.66 6.41 24.85
C TRP A 225 5.25 6.07 25.33
N PRO A 226 4.29 6.98 25.14
CA PRO A 226 2.93 6.78 25.61
C PRO A 226 2.26 5.58 24.94
N ASN A 227 2.72 5.25 23.73
CA ASN A 227 2.17 4.20 22.91
C ASN A 227 3.28 3.62 22.00
N CYS A 228 3.11 2.38 21.58
CA CYS A 228 4.08 1.63 20.76
C CYS A 228 3.49 1.13 19.43
N ASP A 229 2.38 1.70 18.96
CA ASP A 229 1.65 1.22 17.77
C ASP A 229 2.49 1.26 16.50
N VAL A 230 3.48 2.16 16.43
CA VAL A 230 4.38 2.28 15.28
C VAL A 230 5.59 1.36 15.35
N LEU A 231 5.84 0.73 16.50
CA LEU A 231 7.03 -0.08 16.73
C LEU A 231 6.85 -1.51 16.25
N PRO A 232 7.81 -2.07 15.49
CA PRO A 232 7.87 -3.51 15.25
C PRO A 232 8.04 -4.30 16.56
N VAL A 233 7.70 -5.57 16.51
CA VAL A 233 7.73 -6.46 17.69
C VAL A 233 9.10 -6.50 18.39
N GLN A 234 10.19 -6.40 17.63
CA GLN A 234 11.55 -6.43 18.21
C GLN A 234 11.81 -5.18 19.04
N GLU A 235 11.44 -4.00 18.55
CA GLU A 235 11.57 -2.72 19.24
C GLU A 235 10.60 -2.63 20.44
N ILE A 236 9.40 -3.23 20.35
CA ILE A 236 8.49 -3.36 21.50
C ILE A 236 9.13 -4.20 22.62
N ARG A 237 9.80 -5.30 22.28
CA ARG A 237 10.50 -6.15 23.27
C ARG A 237 11.69 -5.45 23.91
N ALA A 238 12.32 -4.51 23.23
CA ALA A 238 13.43 -3.70 23.73
C ALA A 238 12.97 -2.50 24.59
N ARG A 239 11.67 -2.21 24.65
CA ARG A 239 11.11 -1.11 25.42
C ARG A 239 11.54 -1.16 26.88
N GLY A 240 12.04 -0.04 27.40
CA GLY A 240 12.52 0.08 28.79
C GLY A 240 13.88 -0.57 29.06
N GLN A 241 14.56 -1.08 28.03
CA GLN A 241 15.93 -1.57 28.15
C GLN A 241 16.90 -0.43 27.85
N ALA A 242 17.60 0.05 28.90
CA ALA A 242 18.48 1.22 28.79
C ALA A 242 19.57 1.01 27.73
N LEU A 243 19.58 1.86 26.73
CA LEU A 243 20.58 1.86 25.68
C LEU A 243 21.94 2.30 26.21
N GLN A 244 23.01 1.79 25.64
CA GLN A 244 24.39 2.16 25.98
C GLN A 244 24.98 2.99 24.84
N GLU A 245 25.83 3.96 25.21
CA GLU A 245 26.67 4.66 24.23
C GLU A 245 27.59 3.67 23.54
N ALA A 246 27.75 3.80 22.23
CA ALA A 246 28.54 2.87 21.44
C ALA A 246 29.24 3.57 20.29
N THR A 247 30.39 3.04 19.92
CA THR A 247 31.12 3.44 18.71
C THR A 247 31.10 2.29 17.70
N VAL A 248 30.57 2.56 16.52
CA VAL A 248 30.56 1.63 15.39
C VAL A 248 31.61 2.06 14.38
N VAL A 249 32.45 1.13 13.94
CA VAL A 249 33.39 1.34 12.85
C VAL A 249 32.80 0.67 11.60
N TRP A 250 32.49 1.48 10.59
CA TRP A 250 32.05 0.99 9.30
C TRP A 250 33.15 1.17 8.27
N ARG A 251 33.36 0.16 7.42
CA ARG A 251 34.34 0.17 6.32
C ARG A 251 33.60 0.13 4.99
N ALA A 252 33.88 1.06 4.10
CA ALA A 252 33.37 1.05 2.75
C ALA A 252 34.01 -0.14 1.97
N PRO A 253 33.25 -0.94 1.22
CA PRO A 253 33.79 -2.00 0.37
C PRO A 253 34.78 -1.44 -0.66
N THR A 254 35.89 -2.13 -0.86
CA THR A 254 37.00 -1.69 -1.75
C THR A 254 36.60 -1.59 -3.21
N ASP A 255 35.57 -2.27 -3.65
CA ASP A 255 35.04 -2.25 -5.02
C ASP A 255 34.11 -1.08 -5.33
N LEU A 256 33.57 -0.40 -4.31
CA LEU A 256 32.76 0.82 -4.48
C LEU A 256 33.56 1.96 -5.16
N HIS A 257 34.80 2.12 -4.82
CA HIS A 257 35.67 3.14 -5.44
C HIS A 257 36.03 2.82 -6.91
N SER A 258 36.05 1.54 -7.31
CA SER A 258 36.39 1.13 -8.68
C SER A 258 35.25 1.34 -9.66
N ARG A 259 34.01 1.19 -9.24
CA ARG A 259 32.81 1.40 -10.07
C ARG A 259 32.59 2.87 -10.45
N ARG A 260 32.93 3.83 -9.56
CA ARG A 260 32.75 5.28 -9.80
C ARG A 260 33.83 5.94 -10.68
N ARG A 261 35.00 5.33 -10.85
CA ARG A 261 36.02 5.88 -11.78
C ARG A 261 35.61 5.84 -13.25
N ARG A 262 34.48 5.17 -13.60
CA ARG A 262 33.97 5.07 -14.98
C ARG A 262 32.90 6.10 -15.34
N SER A 263 32.36 6.88 -14.40
CA SER A 263 31.43 7.96 -14.70
C SER A 263 32.07 9.31 -14.38
N LYS A 264 32.89 9.82 -15.31
CA LYS A 264 33.36 11.20 -15.30
C LYS A 264 32.30 12.11 -15.95
N ALA A 265 31.39 12.66 -15.13
CA ALA A 265 30.77 13.95 -15.43
C ALA A 265 31.15 14.91 -14.30
N PRO A 266 31.59 16.16 -14.58
CA PRO A 266 31.88 17.15 -13.54
C PRO A 266 30.58 17.45 -12.80
N ILE A 267 30.61 17.25 -11.49
CA ILE A 267 29.52 17.68 -10.60
C ILE A 267 29.74 19.19 -10.40
N ALA A 268 29.07 19.99 -11.23
CA ALA A 268 28.67 21.33 -10.81
C ALA A 268 27.83 21.18 -9.52
N ASP A 269 27.88 22.20 -8.63
CA ASP A 269 26.90 22.38 -7.56
C ASP A 269 25.49 22.18 -8.13
N THR A 270 25.08 20.97 -8.24
CA THR A 270 23.75 20.63 -8.70
C THR A 270 22.84 20.75 -7.50
N LEU A 271 22.38 21.97 -7.30
CA LEU A 271 20.94 22.16 -7.17
C LEU A 271 20.30 21.18 -8.15
N TRP A 272 19.88 20.02 -7.64
CA TRP A 272 19.02 19.09 -8.37
C TRP A 272 17.92 19.94 -9.00
N PRO A 273 17.64 19.82 -10.31
CA PRO A 273 16.53 20.56 -10.89
C PRO A 273 15.35 20.27 -9.98
N LYS A 274 14.68 21.32 -9.52
CA LYS A 274 13.48 21.26 -8.69
C LYS A 274 12.55 20.21 -9.30
N GLN A 275 12.67 18.96 -8.90
CA GLN A 275 11.55 18.08 -8.96
C GLN A 275 10.55 18.70 -8.01
N LYS A 276 9.52 19.26 -8.59
CA LYS A 276 8.31 19.68 -7.90
C LYS A 276 8.01 18.60 -6.88
N SER A 277 7.72 19.01 -5.63
CA SER A 277 7.32 18.13 -4.54
C SER A 277 6.70 16.87 -5.08
N SER A 278 7.24 15.71 -4.76
CA SER A 278 6.58 14.46 -5.08
C SER A 278 5.44 14.21 -4.08
N ALA A 279 4.42 15.06 -4.07
CA ALA A 279 3.09 14.53 -4.14
C ALA A 279 3.19 13.42 -5.17
N VAL A 280 2.87 12.16 -4.81
CA VAL A 280 2.77 11.07 -5.78
C VAL A 280 2.14 11.70 -7.00
N PRO A 281 2.80 11.71 -8.18
CA PRO A 281 2.38 12.60 -9.25
C PRO A 281 0.91 12.35 -9.47
N ALA A 282 0.09 13.38 -9.37
CA ALA A 282 -1.32 13.25 -9.69
C ALA A 282 -1.39 12.72 -11.12
N LEU A 283 -2.28 11.81 -11.38
CA LEU A 283 -2.47 11.23 -12.70
C LEU A 283 -2.49 12.36 -13.74
N ASP A 284 -1.53 12.34 -14.68
CA ASP A 284 -1.46 13.34 -15.74
C ASP A 284 -2.81 13.34 -16.48
N PRO A 285 -3.54 14.46 -16.50
CA PRO A 285 -4.86 14.52 -17.12
C PRO A 285 -4.87 14.25 -18.62
N ARG A 286 -3.72 14.17 -19.27
CA ARG A 286 -3.58 13.79 -20.69
C ARG A 286 -3.56 12.28 -20.89
N LYS A 287 -3.20 11.50 -19.86
CA LYS A 287 -3.12 10.04 -19.90
C LYS A 287 -4.52 9.40 -19.99
N PHE A 288 -4.58 8.24 -20.61
CA PHE A 288 -5.78 7.40 -20.72
C PHE A 288 -7.00 8.09 -21.39
N ARG A 289 -6.78 9.13 -22.22
CA ARG A 289 -7.87 9.82 -22.91
C ARG A 289 -8.25 9.19 -24.24
N LEU A 290 -7.26 8.72 -24.97
CA LEU A 290 -7.45 8.11 -26.29
C LEU A 290 -7.21 6.61 -26.18
N PRO A 291 -8.11 5.77 -26.69
CA PRO A 291 -7.96 4.31 -26.60
C PRO A 291 -6.68 3.80 -27.25
N GLU A 292 -6.35 4.27 -28.44
CA GLU A 292 -5.31 3.70 -29.29
C GLU A 292 -3.93 4.34 -29.08
N VAL A 293 -3.86 5.54 -28.48
CA VAL A 293 -2.63 6.32 -28.38
C VAL A 293 -2.40 6.80 -26.95
N THR A 294 -1.15 6.72 -26.49
CA THR A 294 -0.74 7.26 -25.19
C THR A 294 -0.61 8.78 -25.21
N ALA A 295 -0.51 9.41 -24.05
CA ALA A 295 -0.23 10.85 -23.94
C ALA A 295 1.08 11.28 -24.60
N ALA A 296 2.03 10.35 -24.77
CA ALA A 296 3.30 10.56 -25.47
C ALA A 296 3.20 10.34 -27.00
N GLY A 297 2.04 9.96 -27.52
CA GLY A 297 1.83 9.69 -28.95
C GLY A 297 2.27 8.30 -29.42
N GLU A 298 2.56 7.39 -28.50
CA GLU A 298 2.92 6.00 -28.81
C GLU A 298 1.68 5.11 -28.94
N ALA A 299 1.77 4.03 -29.73
CA ALA A 299 0.70 3.04 -29.85
C ALA A 299 0.44 2.36 -28.49
N ARG A 300 -0.80 2.44 -28.02
CA ARG A 300 -1.23 1.81 -26.78
C ARG A 300 -1.35 0.30 -26.95
N ALA A 301 -1.00 -0.45 -25.92
CA ALA A 301 -1.23 -1.87 -25.88
C ALA A 301 -2.73 -2.19 -25.78
N PHE A 302 -3.11 -3.28 -26.40
CA PHE A 302 -4.45 -3.85 -26.32
C PHE A 302 -4.37 -5.37 -26.06
N VAL A 303 -5.50 -5.95 -25.70
CA VAL A 303 -5.63 -7.38 -25.39
C VAL A 303 -6.69 -7.97 -26.31
N GLU A 304 -6.27 -8.89 -27.18
CA GLU A 304 -7.19 -9.65 -28.00
C GLU A 304 -8.06 -10.59 -27.15
N PHE A 305 -9.30 -10.76 -27.56
CA PHE A 305 -10.18 -11.73 -26.90
C PHE A 305 -9.85 -13.14 -27.38
N ALA A 306 -9.36 -13.99 -26.48
CA ALA A 306 -8.94 -15.36 -26.75
C ALA A 306 -10.02 -16.41 -26.46
N GLY A 307 -11.27 -15.96 -26.24
CA GLY A 307 -12.39 -16.83 -25.86
C GLY A 307 -12.77 -16.71 -24.38
N LEU A 308 -14.04 -16.96 -24.07
CA LEU A 308 -14.57 -16.80 -22.72
C LEU A 308 -14.23 -18.02 -21.85
N LYS A 309 -13.56 -17.79 -20.71
CA LYS A 309 -13.35 -18.78 -19.64
C LYS A 309 -14.07 -18.42 -18.35
N THR A 310 -14.18 -17.12 -18.06
CA THR A 310 -14.87 -16.65 -16.87
C THR A 310 -15.89 -15.57 -17.24
N LEU A 311 -17.14 -15.74 -16.85
CA LEU A 311 -18.17 -14.72 -16.92
C LEU A 311 -18.55 -14.25 -15.53
N TRP A 312 -18.39 -12.95 -15.27
CA TRP A 312 -18.76 -12.34 -14.01
C TRP A 312 -20.17 -11.73 -14.09
N PHE A 313 -20.98 -11.96 -13.08
CA PHE A 313 -22.24 -11.26 -12.87
C PHE A 313 -22.11 -10.33 -11.68
N ASN A 314 -22.28 -9.02 -11.90
CA ASN A 314 -22.41 -8.05 -10.83
C ASN A 314 -23.86 -8.06 -10.35
N THR A 315 -24.09 -8.58 -9.16
CA THR A 315 -25.43 -8.78 -8.59
C THR A 315 -26.10 -7.49 -8.11
N GLY A 316 -25.51 -6.32 -8.37
CA GLY A 316 -25.93 -4.98 -7.91
C GLY A 316 -24.94 -4.38 -6.91
N THR A 317 -25.02 -3.06 -6.68
CA THR A 317 -24.09 -2.33 -5.81
C THR A 317 -24.54 -2.16 -4.38
N LEU A 318 -25.73 -2.66 -4.00
CA LEU A 318 -26.14 -2.67 -2.61
C LEU A 318 -25.29 -3.64 -1.78
N CYS A 319 -24.76 -3.13 -0.67
CA CYS A 319 -23.91 -3.87 0.27
C CYS A 319 -24.29 -3.54 1.70
N ASN A 320 -24.08 -4.45 2.64
CA ASN A 320 -24.33 -4.21 4.07
C ASN A 320 -23.22 -3.39 4.76
N ILE A 321 -22.11 -3.12 4.07
CA ILE A 321 -21.00 -2.27 4.53
C ILE A 321 -20.61 -1.27 3.44
N ALA A 322 -19.86 -0.22 3.82
CA ALA A 322 -19.31 0.78 2.92
C ALA A 322 -17.79 0.81 3.12
N CYS A 323 -17.07 0.01 2.33
CA CYS A 323 -15.61 -0.03 2.35
C CYS A 323 -15.02 1.26 1.80
N ARG A 324 -13.92 1.74 2.40
CA ARG A 324 -13.25 3.01 2.04
C ARG A 324 -12.79 3.02 0.57
N ASN A 325 -12.16 1.95 0.11
CA ASN A 325 -11.61 1.81 -1.24
C ASN A 325 -12.34 0.69 -2.01
N CYS A 326 -13.67 0.72 -2.04
CA CYS A 326 -14.46 -0.27 -2.77
C CYS A 326 -14.31 -0.11 -4.28
N TYR A 327 -13.82 -1.12 -4.97
CA TYR A 327 -13.61 -1.09 -6.43
C TYR A 327 -14.87 -0.86 -7.25
N ILE A 328 -16.03 -1.27 -6.72
CA ILE A 328 -17.34 -1.16 -7.40
C ILE A 328 -18.19 -0.05 -6.80
N ASP A 329 -17.63 0.76 -5.89
CA ASP A 329 -18.35 1.83 -5.18
C ASP A 329 -19.68 1.35 -4.59
N SER A 330 -19.64 0.25 -3.82
CA SER A 330 -20.81 -0.38 -3.22
C SER A 330 -21.06 0.13 -1.80
N GLY A 331 -22.30 0.05 -1.36
CA GLY A 331 -22.68 0.44 0.00
C GLY A 331 -24.18 0.30 0.29
N PRO A 332 -24.62 0.59 1.54
CA PRO A 332 -26.01 0.39 1.95
C PRO A 332 -27.06 1.21 1.18
N ARG A 333 -26.62 2.30 0.53
CA ARG A 333 -27.50 3.20 -0.24
C ARG A 333 -27.00 3.40 -1.68
N LYS A 334 -26.03 2.61 -2.11
CA LYS A 334 -25.43 2.68 -3.45
C LYS A 334 -26.16 1.72 -4.37
N ASP A 335 -26.91 2.22 -5.33
CA ASP A 335 -27.73 1.42 -6.24
C ASP A 335 -27.50 1.79 -7.72
N GLN A 336 -26.31 2.32 -8.04
CA GLN A 336 -25.94 2.70 -9.40
C GLN A 336 -25.99 1.54 -10.38
N LEU A 337 -25.64 0.33 -9.90
CA LEU A 337 -25.94 -0.92 -10.59
C LEU A 337 -27.09 -1.61 -9.88
N SER A 338 -28.16 -1.82 -10.60
CA SER A 338 -29.37 -2.50 -10.11
C SER A 338 -29.12 -3.98 -9.90
N TYR A 339 -29.96 -4.64 -9.12
CA TYR A 339 -29.95 -6.08 -9.01
C TYR A 339 -30.22 -6.74 -10.38
N LEU A 340 -29.35 -7.66 -10.78
CA LEU A 340 -29.66 -8.59 -11.86
C LEU A 340 -30.75 -9.54 -11.40
N SER A 341 -31.70 -9.80 -12.28
CA SER A 341 -32.74 -10.83 -12.08
C SER A 341 -32.24 -12.21 -12.54
N PRO A 342 -32.86 -13.30 -12.05
CA PRO A 342 -32.57 -14.65 -12.55
C PRO A 342 -32.77 -14.79 -14.06
N ASP A 343 -33.79 -14.18 -14.64
CA ASP A 343 -34.10 -14.26 -16.07
C ASP A 343 -33.03 -13.58 -16.92
N GLU A 344 -32.49 -12.44 -16.44
CA GLU A 344 -31.39 -11.75 -17.11
C GLU A 344 -30.12 -12.59 -17.11
N VAL A 345 -29.78 -13.22 -15.99
CA VAL A 345 -28.64 -14.14 -15.91
C VAL A 345 -28.85 -15.36 -16.81
N SER A 346 -30.04 -15.95 -16.79
CA SER A 346 -30.40 -17.08 -17.63
C SER A 346 -30.26 -16.79 -19.14
N THR A 347 -30.57 -15.55 -19.57
CA THR A 347 -30.38 -15.10 -20.96
C THR A 347 -28.94 -15.25 -21.43
N PHE A 348 -27.95 -14.87 -20.59
CA PHE A 348 -26.52 -15.03 -20.92
C PHE A 348 -26.08 -16.50 -20.85
N LEU A 349 -26.64 -17.29 -19.92
CA LEU A 349 -26.36 -18.72 -19.86
C LEU A 349 -26.90 -19.44 -21.11
N ASP A 350 -28.05 -19.03 -21.62
CA ASP A 350 -28.61 -19.54 -22.87
C ASP A 350 -27.76 -19.16 -24.10
N GLU A 351 -27.11 -17.97 -24.06
CA GLU A 351 -26.17 -17.57 -25.09
C GLU A 351 -24.89 -18.43 -25.05
N ILE A 352 -24.39 -18.77 -23.84
CA ILE A 352 -23.26 -19.69 -23.66
C ILE A 352 -23.62 -21.09 -24.21
N ASP A 353 -24.78 -21.61 -23.86
CA ASP A 353 -25.24 -22.94 -24.31
C ASP A 353 -25.36 -23.00 -25.84
N ARG A 354 -26.01 -21.99 -26.44
CA ARG A 354 -26.16 -21.86 -27.90
C ARG A 354 -24.84 -21.74 -28.64
N SER A 355 -23.85 -21.08 -28.03
CA SER A 355 -22.53 -20.88 -28.65
C SER A 355 -21.61 -22.09 -28.50
N GLY A 356 -22.02 -23.14 -27.79
CA GLY A 356 -21.21 -24.34 -27.57
C GLY A 356 -19.90 -24.12 -26.81
N MET A 357 -19.83 -23.09 -25.97
CA MET A 357 -18.61 -22.74 -25.24
C MET A 357 -18.20 -23.76 -24.17
N GLY A 358 -19.08 -24.68 -23.83
CA GLY A 358 -18.82 -25.71 -22.82
C GLY A 358 -18.83 -25.18 -21.38
N ARG A 359 -18.12 -25.87 -20.51
CA ARG A 359 -18.07 -25.52 -19.08
C ARG A 359 -17.22 -24.29 -18.85
N LEU A 360 -17.79 -23.29 -18.19
CA LEU A 360 -17.12 -22.04 -17.80
C LEU A 360 -17.05 -21.90 -16.28
N GLU A 361 -16.24 -20.98 -15.81
CA GLU A 361 -16.34 -20.43 -14.47
C GLU A 361 -17.29 -19.23 -14.48
N ILE A 362 -18.30 -19.25 -13.63
CA ILE A 362 -19.22 -18.13 -13.44
C ILE A 362 -18.92 -17.46 -12.10
N GLY A 363 -18.53 -16.19 -12.16
CA GLY A 363 -18.24 -15.38 -10.98
C GLY A 363 -19.45 -14.56 -10.56
N PHE A 364 -19.80 -14.54 -9.29
CA PHE A 364 -20.75 -13.60 -8.71
C PHE A 364 -20.03 -12.59 -7.83
N THR A 365 -20.22 -11.31 -8.13
CA THR A 365 -19.65 -10.17 -7.42
C THR A 365 -20.70 -9.06 -7.30
N GLY A 366 -20.28 -7.86 -6.88
CA GLY A 366 -21.12 -6.69 -6.73
C GLY A 366 -20.87 -6.02 -5.38
N GLY A 367 -21.93 -5.55 -4.71
CA GLY A 367 -21.88 -5.17 -3.31
C GLY A 367 -21.71 -6.40 -2.44
N GLU A 368 -22.85 -6.99 -2.02
CA GLU A 368 -22.85 -8.30 -1.37
C GLU A 368 -23.85 -9.21 -2.10
N PRO A 369 -23.40 -10.25 -2.80
CA PRO A 369 -24.29 -11.11 -3.60
C PRO A 369 -25.45 -11.70 -2.82
N PHE A 370 -25.25 -12.03 -1.55
CA PHE A 370 -26.30 -12.58 -0.69
C PHE A 370 -27.41 -11.57 -0.32
N MET A 371 -27.29 -10.31 -0.71
CA MET A 371 -28.37 -9.31 -0.58
C MET A 371 -29.31 -9.30 -1.79
N ASN A 372 -28.90 -9.84 -2.94
CA ASN A 372 -29.79 -9.95 -4.08
C ASN A 372 -30.85 -11.05 -3.83
N PRO A 373 -32.16 -10.74 -3.86
CA PRO A 373 -33.22 -11.70 -3.58
C PRO A 373 -33.24 -12.91 -4.52
N GLY A 374 -32.80 -12.71 -5.78
CA GLY A 374 -32.74 -13.75 -6.81
C GLY A 374 -31.45 -14.57 -6.79
N PHE A 375 -30.49 -14.27 -5.89
CA PHE A 375 -29.14 -14.83 -5.93
C PHE A 375 -29.12 -16.37 -5.94
N PHE A 376 -29.89 -17.03 -5.09
CA PHE A 376 -29.90 -18.49 -5.02
C PHE A 376 -30.55 -19.15 -6.25
N THR A 377 -31.49 -18.47 -6.89
CA THR A 377 -32.07 -18.94 -8.16
C THR A 377 -31.03 -18.89 -9.28
N MET A 378 -30.29 -17.78 -9.37
CA MET A 378 -29.18 -17.64 -10.30
C MET A 378 -28.08 -18.68 -10.05
N LEU A 379 -27.72 -18.87 -8.78
CA LEU A 379 -26.71 -19.85 -8.37
C LEU A 379 -27.08 -21.28 -8.74
N ASP A 380 -28.34 -21.67 -8.53
CA ASP A 380 -28.86 -23.00 -8.87
C ASP A 380 -28.93 -23.22 -10.39
N ASP A 381 -29.36 -22.20 -11.16
CA ASP A 381 -29.40 -22.26 -12.63
C ASP A 381 -27.98 -22.49 -13.21
N VAL A 382 -27.00 -21.68 -12.80
CA VAL A 382 -25.60 -21.83 -13.24
C VAL A 382 -25.04 -23.21 -12.93
N LEU A 383 -25.20 -23.68 -11.68
CA LEU A 383 -24.66 -24.96 -11.24
C LEU A 383 -25.36 -26.14 -11.88
N SER A 384 -26.68 -26.05 -12.16
CA SER A 384 -27.46 -27.10 -12.81
C SER A 384 -27.07 -27.29 -14.27
N ARG A 385 -26.66 -26.21 -14.96
CA ARG A 385 -26.10 -26.27 -16.33
C ARG A 385 -24.67 -26.81 -16.39
N GLY A 386 -24.04 -27.10 -15.27
CA GLY A 386 -22.72 -27.76 -15.21
C GLY A 386 -21.53 -26.82 -15.10
N HIS A 387 -21.74 -25.53 -14.97
CA HIS A 387 -20.66 -24.55 -14.76
C HIS A 387 -20.07 -24.62 -13.36
N ASP A 388 -18.85 -24.09 -13.19
CA ASP A 388 -18.26 -23.84 -11.88
C ASP A 388 -18.65 -22.45 -11.40
N VAL A 389 -18.78 -22.29 -10.09
CA VAL A 389 -19.15 -20.99 -9.52
C VAL A 389 -18.10 -20.50 -8.53
N LEU A 390 -17.75 -19.21 -8.65
CA LEU A 390 -16.98 -18.46 -7.67
C LEU A 390 -17.82 -17.29 -7.14
N VAL A 391 -18.10 -17.28 -5.83
CA VAL A 391 -18.82 -16.18 -5.17
C VAL A 391 -17.87 -15.34 -4.34
N LEU A 392 -17.81 -14.03 -4.60
CA LEU A 392 -17.11 -13.09 -3.75
C LEU A 392 -18.06 -12.56 -2.68
N THR A 393 -17.66 -12.65 -1.41
CA THR A 393 -18.52 -12.24 -0.29
C THR A 393 -17.70 -11.67 0.86
N ASN A 394 -18.29 -10.75 1.63
CA ASN A 394 -17.72 -10.31 2.90
C ASN A 394 -17.98 -11.31 4.06
N ALA A 395 -18.68 -12.38 3.79
CA ALA A 395 -19.05 -13.47 4.72
C ALA A 395 -19.78 -13.03 6.00
N MET A 396 -20.30 -11.81 6.03
CA MET A 396 -21.01 -11.25 7.19
C MET A 396 -22.49 -11.69 7.23
N ARG A 397 -23.30 -10.90 7.87
CA ARG A 397 -24.72 -11.20 8.19
C ARG A 397 -25.56 -11.68 6.99
N PRO A 398 -25.48 -11.10 5.76
CA PRO A 398 -26.29 -11.59 4.64
C PRO A 398 -25.97 -13.04 4.29
N MET A 399 -24.70 -13.41 4.14
CA MET A 399 -24.27 -14.78 3.88
C MET A 399 -24.62 -15.70 5.06
N GLN A 400 -24.35 -15.28 6.31
CA GLN A 400 -24.60 -16.09 7.50
C GLN A 400 -26.10 -16.44 7.71
N ARG A 401 -27.01 -15.56 7.32
CA ARG A 401 -28.46 -15.86 7.30
C ARG A 401 -28.85 -16.91 6.29
N SER A 402 -28.03 -17.10 5.28
CA SER A 402 -28.26 -18.03 4.16
C SER A 402 -27.61 -19.40 4.37
N LYS A 403 -27.06 -19.67 5.56
CA LYS A 403 -26.37 -20.94 5.88
C LYS A 403 -27.14 -22.20 5.49
N PRO A 404 -28.45 -22.36 5.81
CA PRO A 404 -29.19 -23.57 5.42
C PRO A 404 -29.22 -23.78 3.91
N ARG A 405 -29.54 -22.72 3.15
CA ARG A 405 -29.58 -22.79 1.67
C ARG A 405 -28.20 -23.07 1.06
N LEU A 406 -27.13 -22.50 1.63
CA LEU A 406 -25.77 -22.79 1.20
C LEU A 406 -25.41 -24.27 1.38
N LEU A 407 -25.81 -24.87 2.51
CA LEU A 407 -25.59 -26.29 2.76
C LEU A 407 -26.36 -27.16 1.76
N GLU A 408 -27.58 -26.80 1.39
CA GLU A 408 -28.37 -27.48 0.36
C GLU A 408 -27.67 -27.43 -1.01
N VAL A 409 -27.21 -26.26 -1.43
CA VAL A 409 -26.45 -26.06 -2.67
C VAL A 409 -25.17 -26.88 -2.65
N LYS A 410 -24.41 -26.83 -1.53
CA LYS A 410 -23.21 -27.65 -1.37
C LYS A 410 -23.48 -29.14 -1.46
N ALA A 411 -24.54 -29.64 -0.82
CA ALA A 411 -24.92 -31.05 -0.85
C ALA A 411 -25.25 -31.52 -2.28
N ARG A 412 -25.86 -30.64 -3.11
CA ARG A 412 -26.25 -30.95 -4.49
C ARG A 412 -25.08 -30.86 -5.47
N TYR A 413 -24.21 -29.84 -5.33
CA TYR A 413 -23.23 -29.51 -6.36
C TYR A 413 -21.76 -29.67 -5.92
N GLY A 414 -21.50 -29.86 -4.63
CA GLY A 414 -20.19 -30.20 -4.08
C GLY A 414 -19.13 -29.16 -4.33
N LYS A 415 -18.00 -29.60 -4.89
CA LYS A 415 -16.80 -28.75 -5.07
C LYS A 415 -16.92 -27.70 -6.18
N ARG A 416 -17.98 -27.73 -6.98
CA ARG A 416 -18.21 -26.75 -8.06
C ARG A 416 -18.55 -25.36 -7.52
N LEU A 417 -19.03 -25.26 -6.28
CA LEU A 417 -19.23 -23.99 -5.59
C LEU A 417 -17.97 -23.62 -4.78
N ARG A 418 -17.37 -22.52 -5.15
CA ARG A 418 -16.27 -21.88 -4.41
C ARG A 418 -16.72 -20.55 -3.84
N LEU A 419 -16.29 -20.24 -2.61
CA LEU A 419 -16.51 -18.94 -2.01
C LEU A 419 -15.16 -18.27 -1.74
N ARG A 420 -15.03 -17.01 -2.12
CA ARG A 420 -13.87 -16.19 -1.80
C ARG A 420 -14.28 -15.13 -0.79
N VAL A 421 -13.76 -15.26 0.42
CA VAL A 421 -14.05 -14.32 1.51
C VAL A 421 -13.11 -13.13 1.42
N SER A 422 -13.68 -11.95 1.42
CA SER A 422 -12.93 -10.70 1.44
C SER A 422 -12.51 -10.38 2.88
N LEU A 423 -11.30 -10.77 3.24
CA LEU A 423 -10.64 -10.46 4.50
C LEU A 423 -9.38 -9.67 4.18
N ASP A 424 -9.47 -8.34 4.19
CA ASP A 424 -8.44 -7.47 3.62
C ASP A 424 -7.10 -7.55 4.34
N HIS A 425 -7.13 -7.83 5.65
CA HIS A 425 -5.94 -8.05 6.46
C HIS A 425 -6.20 -9.10 7.55
N PHE A 426 -5.13 -9.73 8.05
CA PHE A 426 -5.18 -10.73 9.12
C PHE A 426 -5.32 -10.11 10.53
N THR A 427 -5.15 -8.78 10.67
CA THR A 427 -5.42 -8.06 11.91
C THR A 427 -6.75 -7.30 11.86
N PRO A 428 -7.48 -7.18 12.99
CA PRO A 428 -8.73 -6.43 13.06
C PRO A 428 -8.57 -4.98 12.60
N GLU A 429 -7.55 -4.30 13.12
CA GLU A 429 -7.35 -2.86 12.95
C GLU A 429 -7.26 -2.48 11.47
N ARG A 430 -6.42 -3.19 10.70
CA ARG A 430 -6.24 -2.91 9.27
C ARG A 430 -7.40 -3.36 8.41
N HIS A 431 -8.02 -4.48 8.76
CA HIS A 431 -9.24 -4.90 8.08
C HIS A 431 -10.37 -3.88 8.26
N GLU A 432 -10.54 -3.37 9.47
CA GLU A 432 -11.61 -2.43 9.81
C GLU A 432 -11.34 -1.01 9.32
N GLU A 433 -10.06 -0.62 9.19
CA GLU A 433 -9.68 0.61 8.49
C GLU A 433 -10.29 0.69 7.09
N GLU A 434 -10.31 -0.43 6.39
CA GLU A 434 -10.81 -0.52 5.01
C GLU A 434 -12.31 -0.81 4.93
N ARG A 435 -12.81 -1.69 5.81
CA ARG A 435 -14.19 -2.21 5.73
C ARG A 435 -15.16 -1.61 6.73
N GLY A 436 -14.65 -0.77 7.63
CA GLY A 436 -15.42 -0.15 8.70
C GLY A 436 -15.35 -0.92 10.02
N ALA A 437 -15.57 -0.19 11.11
CA ALA A 437 -15.52 -0.72 12.46
C ALA A 437 -16.45 -1.95 12.64
N ASP A 438 -16.01 -2.87 13.51
CA ASP A 438 -16.73 -4.11 13.85
C ASP A 438 -16.96 -5.07 12.67
N SER A 439 -16.19 -4.95 11.56
CA SER A 439 -16.33 -5.81 10.40
C SER A 439 -15.47 -7.09 10.47
N PHE A 440 -14.34 -7.07 11.18
CA PHE A 440 -13.40 -8.19 11.23
C PHE A 440 -14.02 -9.45 11.86
N THR A 441 -14.52 -9.34 13.08
CA THR A 441 -15.08 -10.48 13.84
C THR A 441 -16.24 -11.18 13.10
N PRO A 442 -17.24 -10.46 12.53
CA PRO A 442 -18.28 -11.11 11.74
C PRO A 442 -17.76 -11.78 10.46
N THR A 443 -16.80 -11.17 9.76
CA THR A 443 -16.17 -11.76 8.57
C THR A 443 -15.42 -13.05 8.91
N LEU A 444 -14.58 -13.02 9.95
CA LEU A 444 -13.82 -14.17 10.42
C LEU A 444 -14.75 -15.32 10.87
N ARG A 445 -15.82 -15.00 11.61
CA ARG A 445 -16.85 -15.99 12.01
C ARG A 445 -17.52 -16.66 10.79
N GLY A 446 -17.77 -15.89 9.74
CA GLY A 446 -18.30 -16.41 8.48
C GLY A 446 -17.30 -17.33 7.79
N LEU A 447 -16.03 -16.94 7.73
CA LEU A 447 -14.94 -17.73 7.15
C LEU A 447 -14.74 -19.06 7.91
N ILE A 448 -14.67 -19.01 9.25
CA ILE A 448 -14.57 -20.21 10.09
C ILE A 448 -15.72 -21.18 9.80
N TRP A 449 -16.95 -20.68 9.81
CA TRP A 449 -18.11 -21.53 9.54
C TRP A 449 -18.06 -22.18 8.14
N LEU A 450 -17.63 -21.46 7.13
CA LEU A 450 -17.48 -22.00 5.78
C LEU A 450 -16.43 -23.12 5.74
N ALA A 451 -15.29 -22.90 6.42
CA ALA A 451 -14.21 -23.89 6.52
C ALA A 451 -14.66 -25.15 7.27
N GLU A 452 -15.25 -25.00 8.47
CA GLU A 452 -15.79 -26.11 9.28
C GLU A 452 -16.89 -26.89 8.55
N SER A 453 -17.72 -26.18 7.79
CA SER A 453 -18.73 -26.81 6.95
C SER A 453 -18.15 -27.48 5.70
N GLY A 454 -16.84 -27.44 5.47
CA GLY A 454 -16.12 -28.08 4.37
C GLY A 454 -16.45 -27.49 3.00
N PHE A 455 -16.73 -26.20 2.90
CA PHE A 455 -16.82 -25.50 1.61
C PHE A 455 -15.44 -25.35 0.97
N ASN A 456 -15.40 -25.25 -0.35
CA ASN A 456 -14.19 -24.84 -1.07
C ASN A 456 -14.02 -23.32 -0.91
N VAL A 457 -13.16 -22.90 0.04
CA VAL A 457 -13.00 -21.50 0.43
C VAL A 457 -11.62 -20.99 0.04
N SER A 458 -11.57 -19.74 -0.40
CA SER A 458 -10.35 -18.95 -0.57
C SER A 458 -10.53 -17.57 0.07
N VAL A 459 -9.43 -16.87 0.30
CA VAL A 459 -9.43 -15.54 0.91
C VAL A 459 -8.86 -14.52 -0.06
N ALA A 460 -9.46 -13.34 -0.12
CA ALA A 460 -8.92 -12.18 -0.80
C ALA A 460 -8.52 -11.13 0.25
N GLY A 461 -7.23 -10.77 0.26
CA GLY A 461 -6.65 -9.70 1.07
C GLY A 461 -6.10 -8.57 0.21
N ARG A 462 -5.53 -7.55 0.85
CA ARG A 462 -4.94 -6.38 0.21
C ARG A 462 -3.52 -6.12 0.67
N THR A 463 -2.71 -5.48 -0.19
CA THR A 463 -1.30 -5.14 0.10
C THR A 463 -1.08 -3.64 0.29
N MET A 464 -2.11 -2.91 0.73
CA MET A 464 -2.09 -1.46 0.81
C MET A 464 -1.26 -0.88 1.97
N TRP A 465 -0.85 -1.71 2.95
CA TRP A 465 -0.15 -1.25 4.15
C TRP A 465 1.38 -1.33 4.06
N CYS A 466 1.94 -1.42 2.85
CA CYS A 466 3.39 -1.47 2.61
C CYS A 466 4.12 -2.58 3.38
N GLU A 467 3.44 -3.65 3.72
CA GLU A 467 4.03 -4.84 4.33
C GLU A 467 4.66 -5.75 3.29
N PRO A 468 5.79 -6.43 3.61
CA PRO A 468 6.30 -7.49 2.76
C PRO A 468 5.24 -8.57 2.53
N LEU A 469 5.10 -9.04 1.29
CA LEU A 469 4.12 -10.09 0.95
C LEU A 469 4.30 -11.36 1.79
N GLU A 470 5.55 -11.73 2.08
CA GLU A 470 5.88 -12.86 2.96
C GLU A 470 5.30 -12.67 4.36
N SER A 471 5.52 -11.49 4.97
CA SER A 471 5.01 -11.18 6.32
C SER A 471 3.48 -11.21 6.36
N GLN A 472 2.83 -10.71 5.29
CA GLN A 472 1.37 -10.81 5.18
C GLN A 472 0.91 -12.27 5.09
N ARG A 473 1.54 -13.08 4.24
CA ARG A 473 1.21 -14.51 4.12
C ARG A 473 1.42 -15.26 5.42
N GLU A 474 2.52 -15.00 6.14
CA GLU A 474 2.76 -15.55 7.48
C GLU A 474 1.68 -15.10 8.50
N GLY A 475 1.26 -13.83 8.44
CA GLY A 475 0.17 -13.32 9.28
C GLY A 475 -1.14 -14.06 9.04
N TYR A 476 -1.51 -14.25 7.77
CA TYR A 476 -2.69 -15.06 7.42
C TYR A 476 -2.52 -16.54 7.81
N ALA A 477 -1.32 -17.12 7.63
CA ALA A 477 -1.05 -18.50 8.04
C ALA A 477 -1.26 -18.71 9.54
N ARG A 478 -0.77 -17.76 10.38
CA ARG A 478 -1.02 -17.79 11.83
C ARG A 478 -2.51 -17.68 12.16
N LEU A 479 -3.23 -16.74 11.55
CA LEU A 479 -4.66 -16.57 11.73
C LEU A 479 -5.44 -17.85 11.35
N PHE A 480 -5.09 -18.46 10.22
CA PHE A 480 -5.74 -19.68 9.76
C PHE A 480 -5.46 -20.85 10.70
N ALA A 481 -4.21 -21.01 11.16
CA ALA A 481 -3.85 -22.06 12.12
C ALA A 481 -4.54 -21.87 13.47
N GLU A 482 -4.63 -20.65 13.98
CA GLU A 482 -5.30 -20.32 15.25
C GLU A 482 -6.78 -20.70 15.25
N HIS A 483 -7.42 -20.58 14.08
CA HIS A 483 -8.85 -20.84 13.92
C HIS A 483 -9.17 -22.17 13.22
N GLY A 484 -8.18 -23.04 12.98
CA GLY A 484 -8.38 -24.35 12.36
C GLY A 484 -8.87 -24.27 10.90
N ILE A 485 -8.50 -23.20 10.18
CA ILE A 485 -8.90 -22.98 8.78
C ILE A 485 -7.85 -23.62 7.88
N ASP A 486 -8.25 -24.65 7.12
CA ASP A 486 -7.38 -25.38 6.18
C ASP A 486 -7.22 -24.60 4.85
N ILE A 487 -6.47 -23.49 4.92
CA ILE A 487 -6.07 -22.68 3.77
C ILE A 487 -4.55 -22.52 3.78
N ASP A 488 -3.89 -22.98 2.72
CA ASP A 488 -2.48 -22.70 2.50
C ASP A 488 -2.32 -21.21 2.10
N ALA A 489 -1.74 -20.43 3.00
CA ALA A 489 -1.49 -19.01 2.79
C ALA A 489 -0.42 -18.72 1.71
N ASN A 490 0.39 -19.70 1.31
CA ASN A 490 1.36 -19.58 0.21
C ASN A 490 0.75 -19.87 -1.15
N SER A 491 -0.39 -20.53 -1.20
CA SER A 491 -1.12 -20.78 -2.45
C SER A 491 -1.72 -19.49 -3.00
N LEU A 492 -1.32 -19.10 -4.21
CA LEU A 492 -1.83 -17.90 -4.90
C LEU A 492 -3.32 -18.01 -5.25
N GLU A 493 -3.87 -19.22 -5.29
CA GLU A 493 -5.30 -19.47 -5.54
C GLU A 493 -6.13 -19.40 -4.26
N ARG A 494 -5.54 -19.84 -3.12
CA ARG A 494 -6.25 -19.92 -1.84
C ARG A 494 -6.17 -18.64 -1.05
N LEU A 495 -5.06 -17.89 -1.15
CA LEU A 495 -4.88 -16.53 -0.63
C LEU A 495 -4.43 -15.59 -1.75
N VAL A 496 -5.38 -14.81 -2.26
CA VAL A 496 -5.13 -13.78 -3.28
C VAL A 496 -4.92 -12.43 -2.58
N LEU A 497 -3.76 -11.82 -2.79
CA LEU A 497 -3.45 -10.49 -2.24
C LEU A 497 -3.49 -9.47 -3.38
N PHE A 498 -4.43 -8.53 -3.32
CA PHE A 498 -4.61 -7.50 -4.33
C PHE A 498 -3.81 -6.24 -4.01
N PRO A 499 -3.14 -5.63 -5.02
CA PRO A 499 -2.42 -4.38 -4.85
C PRO A 499 -3.38 -3.21 -4.56
N GLU A 500 -2.83 -2.16 -3.95
CA GLU A 500 -3.53 -0.88 -3.80
C GLU A 500 -3.82 -0.25 -5.16
N MET A 501 -5.02 0.31 -5.29
CA MET A 501 -5.48 1.00 -6.50
C MET A 501 -5.88 2.45 -6.18
N GLU A 502 -4.89 3.26 -5.76
CA GLU A 502 -5.10 4.70 -5.57
C GLU A 502 -5.33 5.39 -6.94
N PRO A 503 -6.54 5.89 -7.22
CA PRO A 503 -6.89 6.41 -8.55
C PRO A 503 -6.24 7.76 -8.87
N ARG A 504 -5.67 8.44 -7.88
CA ARG A 504 -5.07 9.77 -8.06
C ARG A 504 -3.58 9.72 -8.37
N VAL A 505 -2.97 8.55 -8.23
CA VAL A 505 -1.53 8.34 -8.41
C VAL A 505 -1.22 8.16 -9.89
N ASP A 506 -0.22 8.89 -10.39
CA ASP A 506 0.25 8.72 -11.77
C ASP A 506 0.82 7.31 -11.99
N VAL A 507 0.47 6.71 -13.10
CA VAL A 507 0.94 5.41 -13.54
C VAL A 507 1.38 5.48 -14.99
N PRO A 508 2.36 4.66 -15.42
CA PRO A 508 2.73 4.61 -16.83
C PRO A 508 1.57 4.09 -17.68
N GLU A 509 1.45 4.61 -18.88
CA GLU A 509 0.59 4.03 -19.92
C GLU A 509 1.31 2.84 -20.54
N ILE A 510 0.57 1.80 -20.87
CA ILE A 510 1.13 0.56 -21.39
C ILE A 510 1.13 0.61 -22.92
N THR A 511 2.31 0.47 -23.51
CA THR A 511 2.50 0.36 -24.97
C THR A 511 2.80 -1.08 -25.37
N GLU A 512 2.71 -1.39 -26.66
CA GLU A 512 3.04 -2.73 -27.18
C GLU A 512 4.47 -3.17 -26.82
N LYS A 513 5.41 -2.23 -26.71
CA LYS A 513 6.79 -2.49 -26.34
C LYS A 513 6.96 -2.93 -24.87
N CYS A 514 5.97 -2.66 -24.02
CA CYS A 514 6.05 -3.04 -22.60
C CYS A 514 6.05 -4.57 -22.39
N TRP A 515 5.50 -5.33 -23.30
CA TRP A 515 5.44 -6.79 -23.18
C TRP A 515 6.83 -7.43 -23.13
N ASP A 516 7.72 -7.02 -24.04
CA ASP A 516 9.10 -7.51 -24.07
C ASP A 516 9.89 -7.09 -22.82
N ILE A 517 9.66 -5.85 -22.34
CA ILE A 517 10.35 -5.30 -21.17
C ILE A 517 9.92 -6.04 -19.88
N LEU A 518 8.62 -6.35 -19.77
CA LEU A 518 8.03 -6.94 -18.56
C LEU A 518 8.06 -8.47 -18.56
N GLY A 519 8.42 -9.10 -19.67
CA GLY A 519 8.39 -10.56 -19.83
C GLY A 519 7.01 -11.14 -19.56
N SER A 520 5.93 -10.46 -20.01
CA SER A 520 4.53 -10.84 -19.83
C SER A 520 3.80 -10.78 -21.16
N SER A 521 2.68 -11.48 -21.25
CA SER A 521 1.87 -11.56 -22.48
C SER A 521 0.50 -10.89 -22.29
N PRO A 522 -0.05 -10.24 -23.32
CA PRO A 522 -1.43 -9.76 -23.27
C PRO A 522 -2.44 -10.83 -22.88
N GLN A 523 -2.19 -12.08 -23.27
CA GLN A 523 -3.05 -13.23 -22.97
C GLN A 523 -3.09 -13.61 -21.48
N ASP A 524 -2.11 -13.15 -20.69
CA ASP A 524 -2.06 -13.34 -19.25
C ASP A 524 -3.04 -12.42 -18.52
N LEU A 525 -3.54 -11.38 -19.19
CA LEU A 525 -4.47 -10.44 -18.60
C LEU A 525 -5.90 -10.99 -18.60
N MET A 526 -6.61 -10.71 -17.52
CA MET A 526 -7.98 -11.20 -17.29
C MET A 526 -8.93 -10.89 -18.47
N CYS A 527 -8.82 -9.69 -19.07
CA CYS A 527 -9.69 -9.25 -20.16
C CYS A 527 -9.50 -10.04 -21.48
N SER A 528 -8.45 -10.87 -21.59
CA SER A 528 -8.30 -11.80 -22.72
C SER A 528 -9.34 -12.93 -22.69
N GLN A 529 -9.84 -13.31 -21.51
CA GLN A 529 -10.66 -14.52 -21.32
C GLN A 529 -11.84 -14.31 -20.37
N SER A 530 -12.12 -13.09 -19.94
CA SER A 530 -13.24 -12.83 -19.03
C SER A 530 -14.04 -11.59 -19.42
N ARG A 531 -15.31 -11.55 -19.03
CA ARG A 531 -16.24 -10.43 -19.18
C ARG A 531 -17.07 -10.28 -17.92
N MET A 532 -17.69 -9.11 -17.73
CA MET A 532 -18.61 -8.85 -16.62
C MET A 532 -19.94 -8.31 -17.12
N VAL A 533 -21.03 -8.89 -16.65
CA VAL A 533 -22.40 -8.42 -16.88
C VAL A 533 -22.81 -7.51 -15.73
N VAL A 534 -23.34 -6.35 -16.06
CA VAL A 534 -23.88 -5.38 -15.09
C VAL A 534 -25.25 -4.88 -15.56
N LYS A 535 -26.10 -4.49 -14.62
CA LYS A 535 -27.34 -3.76 -14.93
C LYS A 535 -27.28 -2.34 -14.38
N ARG A 536 -27.25 -1.35 -15.22
CA ARG A 536 -27.28 0.06 -14.79
C ARG A 536 -28.66 0.43 -14.26
N LYS A 537 -28.73 1.32 -13.28
CA LYS A 537 -30.00 1.80 -12.76
C LYS A 537 -30.80 2.47 -13.88
N GLY A 538 -32.02 2.01 -14.08
CA GLY A 538 -32.93 2.51 -15.11
C GLY A 538 -32.68 1.97 -16.53
N ALA A 539 -31.73 1.07 -16.72
CA ALA A 539 -31.54 0.38 -18.00
C ALA A 539 -32.52 -0.77 -18.16
N ASP A 540 -33.06 -0.92 -19.36
CA ASP A 540 -33.99 -2.03 -19.68
C ASP A 540 -33.25 -3.38 -19.73
N ARG A 541 -31.99 -3.37 -20.20
CA ARG A 541 -31.16 -4.57 -20.38
C ARG A 541 -29.82 -4.44 -19.68
N PRO A 542 -29.21 -5.58 -19.27
CA PRO A 542 -27.84 -5.61 -18.81
C PRO A 542 -26.84 -5.29 -19.93
N ALA A 543 -25.67 -4.77 -19.55
CA ALA A 543 -24.54 -4.54 -20.44
C ALA A 543 -23.36 -5.46 -20.08
N VAL A 544 -22.55 -5.79 -21.08
CA VAL A 544 -21.33 -6.57 -20.94
C VAL A 544 -20.12 -5.66 -20.92
N LEU A 545 -19.32 -5.75 -19.87
CA LEU A 545 -18.11 -4.95 -19.67
C LEU A 545 -16.85 -5.79 -19.88
N ALA A 546 -15.78 -5.10 -20.25
CA ALA A 546 -14.46 -5.69 -20.44
C ALA A 546 -13.80 -6.17 -19.12
N CYS A 547 -14.13 -5.55 -17.97
CA CYS A 547 -13.37 -5.70 -16.74
C CYS A 547 -14.24 -5.60 -15.49
N THR A 548 -13.90 -6.36 -14.45
CA THR A 548 -14.57 -6.34 -13.14
C THR A 548 -14.24 -5.10 -12.32
N LEU A 549 -13.15 -4.39 -12.62
CA LEU A 549 -12.65 -3.25 -11.86
C LEU A 549 -13.08 -1.89 -12.44
N ILE A 550 -13.62 -1.88 -13.65
CA ILE A 550 -13.94 -0.64 -14.40
C ILE A 550 -15.42 -0.65 -14.76
N ALA A 551 -16.26 -0.67 -13.73
CA ALA A 551 -17.70 -0.85 -13.91
C ALA A 551 -18.43 0.39 -14.45
N TYR A 552 -17.81 1.57 -14.37
CA TYR A 552 -18.49 2.84 -14.64
C TYR A 552 -17.95 3.62 -15.84
N ASP A 553 -16.85 3.18 -16.45
CA ASP A 553 -16.28 3.85 -17.61
C ASP A 553 -16.93 3.35 -18.91
N PRO A 554 -17.68 4.19 -19.64
CA PRO A 554 -18.42 3.78 -20.84
C PRO A 554 -17.56 3.18 -21.94
N GLN A 555 -16.27 3.53 -22.05
CA GLN A 555 -15.37 2.98 -23.07
C GLN A 555 -15.10 1.48 -22.91
N PHE A 556 -15.36 0.93 -21.71
CA PHE A 556 -15.21 -0.49 -21.40
C PHE A 556 -16.54 -1.26 -21.48
N GLU A 557 -17.61 -0.61 -21.90
CA GLU A 557 -18.90 -1.24 -22.20
C GLU A 557 -18.88 -1.78 -23.63
N LEU A 558 -19.01 -3.10 -23.75
CA LEU A 558 -18.76 -3.80 -25.01
C LEU A 558 -20.04 -4.16 -25.78
N GLY A 559 -21.19 -3.91 -25.19
CA GLY A 559 -22.50 -4.21 -25.79
C GLY A 559 -23.45 -4.92 -24.83
N GLU A 560 -24.54 -5.47 -25.33
CA GLU A 560 -25.58 -6.15 -24.55
C GLU A 560 -25.52 -7.68 -24.63
N THR A 561 -24.66 -8.25 -25.49
CA THR A 561 -24.50 -9.69 -25.70
C THR A 561 -23.06 -10.12 -25.56
N LEU A 562 -22.81 -11.42 -25.29
CA LEU A 562 -21.46 -11.99 -25.27
C LEU A 562 -20.81 -11.94 -26.65
N ARG A 563 -21.61 -12.02 -27.70
CA ARG A 563 -21.15 -11.88 -29.10
C ARG A 563 -20.57 -10.48 -29.35
N ASP A 564 -21.28 -9.41 -28.95
CA ASP A 564 -20.79 -8.03 -29.08
C ASP A 564 -19.51 -7.81 -28.29
N ALA A 565 -19.39 -8.48 -27.16
CA ALA A 565 -18.27 -8.38 -26.24
C ALA A 565 -17.04 -9.22 -26.66
N ALA A 566 -17.11 -10.03 -27.72
CA ALA A 566 -16.01 -10.83 -28.25
C ALA A 566 -15.04 -10.00 -29.08
N ARG A 567 -14.50 -8.91 -28.50
CA ARG A 567 -13.59 -7.97 -29.18
C ARG A 567 -12.41 -7.58 -28.28
N ALA A 568 -11.37 -7.04 -28.89
CA ALA A 568 -10.17 -6.55 -28.19
C ALA A 568 -10.49 -5.42 -27.20
N VAL A 569 -9.67 -5.31 -26.18
CA VAL A 569 -9.77 -4.30 -25.12
C VAL A 569 -8.48 -3.49 -25.06
N TRP A 570 -8.57 -2.19 -25.28
CA TRP A 570 -7.45 -1.27 -25.10
C TRP A 570 -7.12 -1.09 -23.61
N LEU A 571 -5.83 -1.04 -23.27
CA LEU A 571 -5.39 -0.82 -21.90
C LEU A 571 -5.44 0.68 -21.54
N ASN A 572 -6.60 1.28 -21.77
CA ASN A 572 -6.86 2.71 -21.65
C ASN A 572 -7.44 3.12 -20.28
N HIS A 573 -6.94 2.50 -19.20
CA HIS A 573 -7.32 2.87 -17.84
C HIS A 573 -6.14 2.62 -16.91
N GLN A 574 -5.99 3.48 -15.90
CA GLN A 574 -4.92 3.36 -14.90
C GLN A 574 -4.91 2.00 -14.19
N HIS A 575 -6.08 1.40 -13.97
CA HIS A 575 -6.19 0.07 -13.35
C HIS A 575 -5.62 -1.04 -14.24
N CYS A 576 -5.68 -0.90 -15.57
CA CYS A 576 -5.02 -1.83 -16.48
C CYS A 576 -3.51 -1.89 -16.23
N ALA A 577 -2.88 -0.70 -16.10
CA ALA A 577 -1.45 -0.60 -15.80
C ALA A 577 -1.13 -1.11 -14.39
N LYS A 578 -1.78 -0.54 -13.37
CA LYS A 578 -1.39 -0.75 -11.96
C LYS A 578 -1.75 -2.14 -11.44
N PHE A 579 -2.95 -2.63 -11.73
CA PHE A 579 -3.45 -3.90 -11.21
C PHE A 579 -3.00 -5.10 -12.06
N CYS A 580 -3.33 -5.08 -13.37
CA CYS A 580 -3.12 -6.24 -14.21
C CYS A 580 -1.68 -6.37 -14.69
N VAL A 581 -1.12 -5.31 -15.29
CA VAL A 581 0.20 -5.40 -15.94
C VAL A 581 1.34 -5.35 -14.92
N LEU A 582 1.41 -4.30 -14.11
CA LEU A 582 2.49 -4.13 -13.13
C LEU A 582 2.26 -4.94 -11.85
N GLY A 583 1.02 -5.04 -11.39
CA GLY A 583 0.64 -5.79 -10.20
C GLY A 583 0.53 -7.30 -10.42
N LYS A 584 0.54 -7.78 -11.68
CA LYS A 584 0.37 -9.20 -12.05
C LYS A 584 -0.80 -9.88 -11.31
N SER A 585 -1.88 -9.13 -11.09
CA SER A 585 -3.03 -9.57 -10.31
C SER A 585 -4.20 -9.94 -11.22
N SER A 586 -4.97 -10.93 -10.80
CA SER A 586 -6.18 -11.38 -11.52
C SER A 586 -7.30 -11.70 -10.56
N CYS A 587 -8.52 -11.31 -10.90
CA CYS A 587 -9.73 -11.71 -10.16
C CYS A 587 -10.12 -13.17 -10.47
N SER A 588 -9.64 -13.72 -11.59
CA SER A 588 -9.94 -15.09 -12.04
C SER A 588 -8.74 -16.02 -11.83
N PRO A 589 -8.93 -17.25 -11.32
CA PRO A 589 -7.83 -18.17 -10.99
C PRO A 589 -7.02 -18.67 -12.18
N GLY A 590 -7.58 -18.64 -13.39
CA GLY A 590 -6.97 -19.24 -14.59
C GLY A 590 -5.81 -18.45 -15.18
N ALA A 591 -5.66 -17.16 -14.88
CA ALA A 591 -4.60 -16.31 -15.45
C ALA A 591 -3.28 -16.40 -14.68
N ALA A 592 -3.29 -16.78 -13.40
CA ALA A 592 -2.08 -16.90 -12.59
C ALA A 592 -1.32 -18.23 -12.80
N ALA A 593 -1.97 -19.26 -13.32
CA ALA A 593 -1.38 -20.60 -13.48
C ALA A 593 -0.55 -20.77 -14.77
N SER A 594 -0.63 -19.86 -15.73
CA SER A 594 0.10 -19.96 -17.01
C SER A 594 1.54 -19.45 -16.99
N ALA A 595 1.99 -18.86 -15.85
CA ALA A 595 3.35 -18.34 -15.73
C ALA A 595 4.44 -19.43 -15.50
N THR A 596 4.06 -20.70 -15.38
CA THR A 596 5.02 -21.82 -15.23
C THR A 596 4.62 -22.98 -16.14
N GLY A 597 5.13 -23.01 -17.37
CA GLY A 597 5.25 -24.24 -18.14
C GLY A 597 4.57 -24.29 -19.51
N ASN A 598 5.39 -24.37 -20.55
CA ASN A 598 5.20 -24.88 -21.91
C ASN A 598 4.19 -24.18 -22.84
N ASN A 599 4.76 -23.37 -23.73
CA ASN A 599 4.18 -22.86 -24.96
C ASN A 599 3.86 -23.98 -25.96
N ALA A 600 2.57 -24.16 -26.27
CA ALA A 600 2.13 -24.60 -27.60
C ALA A 600 1.12 -23.57 -28.11
N PRO A 601 1.22 -23.06 -29.34
CA PRO A 601 0.30 -22.08 -29.87
C PRO A 601 -1.06 -22.72 -30.10
N LEU A 602 -2.10 -22.18 -29.46
CA LEU A 602 -3.48 -22.46 -29.81
C LEU A 602 -3.89 -21.52 -30.93
N GLU A 603 -4.23 -22.10 -32.08
CA GLU A 603 -4.81 -21.38 -33.21
C GLU A 603 -6.06 -20.59 -32.76
N SER A 604 -6.12 -19.32 -33.14
CA SER A 604 -7.23 -18.40 -32.88
C SER A 604 -8.47 -18.84 -33.66
N ASP A 605 -9.40 -19.50 -32.99
CA ASP A 605 -10.65 -19.93 -33.59
C ASP A 605 -11.68 -18.79 -33.60
N LYS A 606 -11.55 -17.90 -34.60
CA LYS A 606 -12.52 -16.84 -34.90
C LYS A 606 -13.84 -17.39 -35.51
N SER A 607 -13.89 -18.68 -35.85
CA SER A 607 -15.00 -19.28 -36.64
C SER A 607 -16.23 -19.61 -35.82
N ARG A 608 -16.11 -19.78 -34.50
CA ARG A 608 -17.22 -20.26 -33.66
C ARG A 608 -18.40 -19.29 -33.46
N PHE A 609 -18.21 -18.03 -33.79
CA PHE A 609 -19.30 -17.03 -33.73
C PHE A 609 -19.92 -16.72 -35.10
N ALA A 610 -19.38 -17.25 -36.20
CA ALA A 610 -19.82 -16.91 -37.55
C ALA A 610 -20.91 -17.88 -38.12
N GLU A 611 -21.12 -19.06 -37.55
CA GLU A 611 -21.95 -20.10 -38.17
C GLU A 611 -23.34 -20.29 -37.55
N ALA A 612 -23.82 -19.42 -36.65
CA ALA A 612 -25.12 -19.60 -36.00
C ALA A 612 -26.29 -18.86 -36.66
N ASP A 613 -26.11 -18.24 -37.84
CA ASP A 613 -27.15 -17.54 -38.61
C ASP A 613 -27.29 -18.13 -40.05
N ALA A 614 -27.54 -19.47 -40.19
CA ALA A 614 -28.04 -20.10 -41.42
C ALA A 614 -29.22 -21.01 -41.11
#